data_1b064fa7f06f96d5958aec8ebdc802d8
#
_entry.id   1b064fa7f06f96d5958aec8ebdc802d8
#
_cell.length_a   1.000
_cell.length_b   1.000
_cell.length_c   1.000
_cell.angle_alpha   90.00
_cell.angle_beta   90.00
_cell.angle_gamma   90.00
#
_symmetry.space_group_name_H-M   'P 1'
#
loop_
_entity.id
_entity.type
_entity.pdbx_description
1 polymer ?
#
loop_
_entity_poly.entity_id
_entity_poly.type
_entity_poly.pdbx_seq_one_letter_code
_entity_poly.pdbx_strand_id
1 'polypeptide(L)'
;MVFAGHDLIAENGTLLTETSPFEGGWAETELDCQRMESERARNTSFEPSAEGYLTVDFDLALTETKLSRWVDPTPFIPHDERRAERCELILKMQADGLAKRLEHAHAKTAVIGISGGLDSCLALLVAVRAMKQLGRPTSDVLAVTMPCFGTTHRTRSNAEILCDELAVSFTEIDIANTVH
;
A
#
# COMPACT_ATOMS: atom_id res chain seq x y z
N MET A 1 6.63 -47.48 -5.53
CA MET A 1 5.97 -46.18 -5.29
C MET A 1 7.08 -45.20 -4.98
N VAL A 2 7.08 -44.02 -5.59
CA VAL A 2 8.12 -42.99 -5.36
C VAL A 2 7.42 -41.76 -4.80
N PHE A 3 7.97 -41.21 -3.72
CA PHE A 3 7.44 -40.00 -3.05
C PHE A 3 8.45 -38.89 -3.19
N ALA A 4 8.00 -37.64 -3.27
CA ALA A 4 8.85 -36.50 -3.47
C ALA A 4 9.74 -36.20 -2.25
N GLY A 5 9.27 -36.52 -1.02
CA GLY A 5 9.99 -36.19 0.20
C GLY A 5 10.28 -34.69 0.32
N HIS A 6 9.29 -33.86 0.01
CA HIS A 6 9.41 -32.41 -0.06
C HIS A 6 8.82 -31.79 1.22
N ASP A 7 9.66 -31.21 2.02
CA ASP A 7 9.26 -30.54 3.26
C ASP A 7 9.19 -29.02 3.06
N LEU A 8 8.21 -28.39 3.70
CA LEU A 8 7.92 -26.97 3.57
C LEU A 8 7.67 -26.37 4.95
N ILE A 9 8.24 -25.22 5.23
CA ILE A 9 7.89 -24.42 6.40
C ILE A 9 7.42 -23.04 5.93
N ALA A 10 6.20 -22.71 6.30
CA ALA A 10 5.59 -21.43 5.95
C ALA A 10 5.07 -20.71 7.19
N GLU A 11 5.13 -19.40 7.16
CA GLU A 11 4.61 -18.51 8.21
C GLU A 11 3.70 -17.47 7.56
N ASN A 12 2.46 -17.39 8.05
CA ASN A 12 1.49 -16.39 7.61
C ASN A 12 1.35 -16.27 6.08
N GLY A 13 1.32 -17.42 5.38
CA GLY A 13 1.21 -17.50 3.93
C GLY A 13 2.51 -17.27 3.15
N THR A 14 3.63 -17.05 3.83
CA THR A 14 4.95 -16.88 3.23
C THR A 14 5.77 -18.15 3.40
N LEU A 15 6.29 -18.73 2.32
CA LEU A 15 7.24 -19.82 2.38
C LEU A 15 8.56 -19.32 2.94
N LEU A 16 9.03 -19.92 4.04
CA LEU A 16 10.28 -19.54 4.69
C LEU A 16 11.44 -20.40 4.22
N THR A 17 11.21 -21.71 4.11
CA THR A 17 12.21 -22.67 3.63
C THR A 17 11.54 -23.92 3.07
N GLU A 18 12.25 -24.63 2.22
CA GLU A 18 11.81 -25.89 1.64
C GLU A 18 13.01 -26.78 1.32
N THR A 19 12.77 -28.10 1.25
CA THR A 19 13.76 -29.05 0.73
C THR A 19 13.56 -29.26 -0.77
N SER A 20 14.61 -29.68 -1.48
CA SER A 20 14.47 -30.07 -2.88
C SER A 20 13.69 -31.39 -3.01
N PRO A 21 12.68 -31.46 -3.90
CA PRO A 21 11.99 -32.71 -4.16
C PRO A 21 12.95 -33.84 -4.60
N PHE A 22 12.76 -35.04 -4.07
CA PHE A 22 13.52 -36.27 -4.37
C PHE A 22 14.99 -36.30 -3.91
N GLU A 23 15.48 -35.24 -3.29
CA GLU A 23 16.89 -35.19 -2.82
C GLU A 23 17.03 -35.66 -1.37
N GLY A 24 15.90 -35.69 -0.64
CA GLY A 24 15.94 -35.91 0.81
C GLY A 24 16.57 -34.72 1.56
N GLY A 25 16.58 -34.78 2.87
CA GLY A 25 17.12 -33.70 3.68
C GLY A 25 16.16 -33.28 4.77
N TRP A 26 16.38 -32.09 5.32
CA TRP A 26 15.55 -31.47 6.34
C TRP A 26 15.56 -29.95 6.15
N ALA A 27 14.47 -29.32 6.55
CA ALA A 27 14.32 -27.87 6.51
C ALA A 27 14.22 -27.33 7.94
N GLU A 28 14.87 -26.20 8.17
CA GLU A 28 14.82 -25.54 9.48
C GLU A 28 14.73 -24.02 9.27
N THR A 29 13.98 -23.34 10.14
CA THR A 29 13.88 -21.88 10.12
C THR A 29 13.38 -21.36 11.46
N GLU A 30 13.44 -20.04 11.63
CA GLU A 30 12.90 -19.33 12.78
C GLU A 30 11.47 -18.85 12.49
N LEU A 31 10.58 -18.99 13.47
CA LEU A 31 9.19 -18.52 13.38
C LEU A 31 8.98 -17.32 14.30
N ASP A 32 8.23 -16.32 13.83
CA ASP A 32 7.77 -15.18 14.63
C ASP A 32 6.41 -15.52 15.28
N CYS A 33 6.46 -16.16 16.44
CA CYS A 33 5.26 -16.58 17.17
C CYS A 33 4.40 -15.38 17.60
N GLN A 34 5.01 -14.24 17.96
CA GLN A 34 4.28 -13.04 18.36
C GLN A 34 3.50 -12.43 17.19
N ARG A 35 4.11 -12.42 16.00
CA ARG A 35 3.43 -11.98 14.78
C ARG A 35 2.24 -12.88 14.46
N MET A 36 2.42 -14.20 14.50
CA MET A 36 1.35 -15.14 14.23
C MET A 36 0.19 -14.98 15.20
N GLU A 37 0.48 -14.80 16.48
CA GLU A 37 -0.56 -14.54 17.51
C GLU A 37 -1.30 -13.23 17.23
N SER A 38 -0.59 -12.16 16.92
CA SER A 38 -1.17 -10.85 16.58
C SER A 38 -2.05 -10.91 15.33
N GLU A 39 -1.62 -11.62 14.29
CA GLU A 39 -2.40 -11.78 13.06
C GLU A 39 -3.65 -12.64 13.28
N ARG A 40 -3.55 -13.70 14.07
CA ARG A 40 -4.71 -14.52 14.46
C ARG A 40 -5.74 -13.73 15.26
N ALA A 41 -5.28 -12.89 16.20
CA ALA A 41 -6.17 -12.04 16.98
C ALA A 41 -6.95 -11.01 16.14
N ARG A 42 -6.38 -10.57 15.02
CA ARG A 42 -7.03 -9.64 14.08
C ARG A 42 -7.96 -10.32 13.08
N ASN A 43 -7.75 -11.61 12.84
CA ASN A 43 -8.53 -12.35 11.85
C ASN A 43 -9.83 -12.83 12.47
N THR A 44 -10.93 -12.18 12.11
CA THR A 44 -12.29 -12.52 12.59
C THR A 44 -13.05 -13.46 11.65
N SER A 45 -12.41 -13.91 10.55
CA SER A 45 -13.05 -14.76 9.55
C SER A 45 -13.12 -16.25 9.96
N PHE A 46 -12.35 -16.64 10.97
CA PHE A 46 -12.31 -18.01 11.48
C PHE A 46 -12.61 -18.03 12.96
N GLU A 47 -13.55 -18.87 13.37
CA GLU A 47 -13.75 -19.15 14.78
C GLU A 47 -12.70 -20.18 15.25
N PRO A 48 -11.97 -19.89 16.35
CA PRO A 48 -11.08 -20.89 16.92
C PRO A 48 -11.89 -22.09 17.42
N SER A 49 -11.60 -23.27 16.91
CA SER A 49 -12.19 -24.52 17.38
C SER A 49 -11.10 -25.50 17.75
N ALA A 50 -11.22 -26.12 18.92
CA ALA A 50 -10.38 -27.21 19.36
C ALA A 50 -11.07 -28.59 19.18
N GLU A 51 -12.24 -28.61 18.58
CA GLU A 51 -13.00 -29.86 18.40
C GLU A 51 -12.29 -30.79 17.40
N GLY A 52 -12.10 -32.03 17.81
CA GLY A 52 -11.42 -33.05 17.01
C GLY A 52 -9.90 -33.04 17.06
N TYR A 53 -9.28 -32.15 17.85
CA TYR A 53 -7.83 -32.10 18.04
C TYR A 53 -7.41 -32.80 19.35
N LEU A 54 -6.28 -33.51 19.26
CA LEU A 54 -5.59 -34.02 20.43
C LEU A 54 -4.68 -32.93 20.99
N THR A 55 -4.92 -32.52 22.25
CA THR A 55 -4.05 -31.58 22.93
C THR A 55 -2.92 -32.31 23.63
N VAL A 56 -1.70 -31.88 23.38
CA VAL A 56 -0.51 -32.36 24.09
C VAL A 56 0.14 -31.16 24.76
N ASP A 57 0.12 -31.20 26.12
CA ASP A 57 0.75 -30.16 26.92
C ASP A 57 2.25 -30.46 27.09
N PHE A 58 3.05 -29.43 27.02
CA PHE A 58 4.50 -29.54 27.28
C PHE A 58 5.02 -28.23 27.88
N ASP A 59 6.07 -28.33 28.65
CA ASP A 59 6.76 -27.18 29.23
C ASP A 59 7.96 -26.79 28.38
N LEU A 60 8.00 -25.52 27.94
CA LEU A 60 9.12 -24.93 27.24
C LEU A 60 9.52 -23.63 27.92
N ALA A 61 10.78 -23.52 28.33
CA ALA A 61 11.29 -22.28 28.89
C ALA A 61 11.26 -21.18 27.83
N LEU A 62 10.45 -20.15 28.05
CA LEU A 62 10.41 -18.98 27.16
C LEU A 62 11.64 -18.13 27.42
N THR A 63 12.48 -18.01 26.43
CA THR A 63 13.63 -17.10 26.41
C THR A 63 13.41 -16.02 25.36
N GLU A 64 13.76 -14.79 25.70
CA GLU A 64 13.73 -13.71 24.71
C GLU A 64 14.78 -13.98 23.65
N THR A 65 14.33 -14.17 22.41
CA THR A 65 15.17 -14.43 21.24
C THR A 65 14.91 -13.38 20.18
N LYS A 66 15.96 -13.05 19.42
CA LYS A 66 15.83 -12.19 18.24
C LYS A 66 15.88 -13.06 17.00
N LEU A 67 14.95 -12.79 16.06
CA LEU A 67 15.01 -13.42 14.75
C LEU A 67 16.33 -13.05 14.06
N SER A 68 17.05 -14.05 13.58
CA SER A 68 18.27 -13.86 12.80
C SER A 68 17.99 -13.82 11.29
N ARG A 69 16.82 -14.37 10.87
CA ARG A 69 16.40 -14.29 9.47
C ARG A 69 16.06 -12.86 9.06
N TRP A 70 16.25 -12.58 7.79
CA TRP A 70 15.90 -11.28 7.23
C TRP A 70 14.38 -11.04 7.30
N VAL A 71 14.00 -9.85 7.78
CA VAL A 71 12.61 -9.37 7.79
C VAL A 71 12.57 -8.11 6.94
N ASP A 72 11.65 -8.06 5.98
CA ASP A 72 11.52 -6.89 5.12
C ASP A 72 11.13 -5.65 5.93
N PRO A 73 11.97 -4.62 6.02
CA PRO A 73 11.66 -3.38 6.73
C PRO A 73 10.63 -2.51 5.98
N THR A 74 10.38 -2.81 4.72
CA THR A 74 9.49 -2.03 3.84
C THR A 74 8.49 -2.91 3.10
N PRO A 75 7.64 -3.68 3.80
CA PRO A 75 6.79 -4.72 3.22
C PRO A 75 5.76 -4.20 2.21
N PHE A 76 5.51 -2.89 2.20
CA PHE A 76 4.56 -2.26 1.28
C PHE A 76 5.23 -1.75 -0.01
N ILE A 77 6.56 -1.76 -0.09
CA ILE A 77 7.30 -1.32 -1.27
C ILE A 77 7.66 -2.54 -2.11
N PRO A 78 7.22 -2.64 -3.36
CA PRO A 78 7.65 -3.70 -4.24
C PRO A 78 9.15 -3.61 -4.52
N HIS A 79 9.90 -4.67 -4.26
CA HIS A 79 11.36 -4.71 -4.44
C HIS A 79 11.81 -5.51 -5.68
N ASP A 80 10.88 -6.20 -6.33
CA ASP A 80 11.15 -7.06 -7.47
C ASP A 80 11.19 -6.28 -8.82
N GLU A 81 11.57 -6.99 -9.88
CA GLU A 81 11.63 -6.45 -11.24
C GLU A 81 10.26 -5.95 -11.73
N ARG A 82 9.17 -6.43 -11.14
CA ARG A 82 7.79 -6.03 -11.44
C ARG A 82 7.34 -4.78 -10.69
N ARG A 83 8.26 -4.03 -10.05
CA ARG A 83 7.91 -2.81 -9.31
C ARG A 83 7.10 -1.83 -10.15
N ALA A 84 7.55 -1.57 -11.38
CA ALA A 84 6.88 -0.65 -12.29
C ALA A 84 5.44 -1.10 -12.61
N GLU A 85 5.25 -2.37 -12.89
CA GLU A 85 3.95 -2.98 -13.15
C GLU A 85 3.02 -2.87 -11.94
N ARG A 86 3.53 -3.15 -10.73
CA ARG A 86 2.76 -3.04 -9.48
C ARG A 86 2.39 -1.60 -9.15
N CYS A 87 3.32 -0.65 -9.33
CA CYS A 87 3.02 0.77 -9.13
C CYS A 87 1.96 1.25 -10.14
N GLU A 88 2.05 0.83 -11.40
CA GLU A 88 1.05 1.13 -12.41
C GLU A 88 -0.33 0.55 -12.05
N LEU A 89 -0.36 -0.69 -11.55
CA LEU A 89 -1.60 -1.31 -11.09
C LEU A 89 -2.23 -0.54 -9.92
N ILE A 90 -1.42 -0.10 -8.94
CA ILE A 90 -1.89 0.70 -7.81
C ILE A 90 -2.51 2.01 -8.27
N LEU A 91 -1.84 2.74 -9.17
CA LEU A 91 -2.36 3.98 -9.74
C LEU A 91 -3.64 3.76 -10.53
N LYS A 92 -3.70 2.67 -11.29
CA LYS A 92 -4.91 2.30 -12.05
C LYS A 92 -6.08 2.01 -11.13
N MET A 93 -5.88 1.23 -10.06
CA MET A 93 -6.93 0.92 -9.09
C MET A 93 -7.50 2.19 -8.44
N GLN A 94 -6.64 3.13 -8.05
CA GLN A 94 -7.06 4.40 -7.47
C GLN A 94 -7.84 5.25 -8.48
N ALA A 95 -7.35 5.34 -9.71
CA ALA A 95 -8.00 6.10 -10.77
C ALA A 95 -9.36 5.51 -11.16
N ASP A 96 -9.48 4.18 -11.28
CA ASP A 96 -10.73 3.48 -11.57
C ASP A 96 -11.75 3.72 -10.44
N GLY A 97 -11.31 3.65 -9.19
CA GLY A 97 -12.16 3.93 -8.04
C GLY A 97 -12.71 5.36 -8.05
N LEU A 98 -11.84 6.35 -8.33
CA LEU A 98 -12.24 7.75 -8.43
C LEU A 98 -13.15 7.99 -9.63
N ALA A 99 -12.82 7.44 -10.81
CA ALA A 99 -13.64 7.58 -12.01
C ALA A 99 -15.07 7.10 -11.78
N LYS A 100 -15.24 5.93 -11.15
CA LYS A 100 -16.57 5.40 -10.77
C LYS A 100 -17.33 6.33 -9.83
N ARG A 101 -16.66 6.97 -8.87
CA ARG A 101 -17.28 7.94 -7.96
C ARG A 101 -17.72 9.20 -8.68
N LEU A 102 -16.87 9.75 -9.55
CA LEU A 102 -17.18 10.94 -10.35
C LEU A 102 -18.37 10.69 -11.29
N GLU A 103 -18.39 9.52 -11.95
CA GLU A 103 -19.48 9.10 -12.82
C GLU A 103 -20.79 8.96 -12.04
N HIS A 104 -20.79 8.23 -10.93
CA HIS A 104 -21.98 7.99 -10.09
C HIS A 104 -22.52 9.29 -9.49
N ALA A 105 -21.67 10.19 -9.06
CA ALA A 105 -22.05 11.49 -8.50
C ALA A 105 -22.43 12.52 -9.56
N HIS A 106 -22.29 12.21 -10.85
CA HIS A 106 -22.44 13.15 -11.96
C HIS A 106 -21.58 14.42 -11.77
N ALA A 107 -20.44 14.27 -11.11
CA ALA A 107 -19.54 15.37 -10.80
C ALA A 107 -18.89 15.90 -12.07
N LYS A 108 -18.95 17.22 -12.28
CA LYS A 108 -18.35 17.87 -13.46
C LYS A 108 -16.89 18.23 -13.25
N THR A 109 -16.48 18.42 -12.02
CA THR A 109 -15.13 18.90 -11.66
C THR A 109 -14.63 18.11 -10.48
N ALA A 110 -13.34 17.79 -10.46
CA ALA A 110 -12.63 17.31 -9.28
C ALA A 110 -11.79 18.45 -8.70
N VAL A 111 -11.99 18.80 -7.43
CA VAL A 111 -11.24 19.87 -6.78
C VAL A 111 -10.24 19.25 -5.81
N ILE A 112 -8.98 19.68 -5.86
CA ILE A 112 -7.90 19.16 -5.03
C ILE A 112 -7.13 20.31 -4.39
N GLY A 113 -6.97 20.28 -3.06
CA GLY A 113 -6.00 21.14 -2.38
C GLY A 113 -4.58 20.64 -2.65
N ILE A 114 -3.74 21.45 -3.29
CA ILE A 114 -2.36 21.09 -3.62
C ILE A 114 -1.38 21.90 -2.78
N SER A 115 -0.60 21.19 -1.96
CA SER A 115 0.46 21.79 -1.13
C SER A 115 1.84 21.69 -1.77
N GLY A 116 1.99 20.95 -2.86
CA GLY A 116 3.29 20.59 -3.44
C GLY A 116 4.00 19.44 -2.70
N GLY A 117 3.37 18.83 -1.70
CA GLY A 117 3.82 17.61 -1.04
C GLY A 117 3.43 16.36 -1.83
N LEU A 118 4.07 15.21 -1.52
CA LEU A 118 3.89 13.96 -2.25
C LEU A 118 2.43 13.49 -2.30
N ASP A 119 1.70 13.56 -1.20
CA ASP A 119 0.33 13.05 -1.10
C ASP A 119 -0.62 13.82 -2.02
N SER A 120 -0.53 15.16 -2.00
CA SER A 120 -1.36 16.02 -2.84
C SER A 120 -1.00 15.90 -4.33
N CYS A 121 0.29 15.72 -4.63
CA CYS A 121 0.76 15.46 -5.99
C CYS A 121 0.24 14.09 -6.49
N LEU A 122 0.29 13.05 -5.67
CA LEU A 122 -0.25 11.74 -6.02
C LEU A 122 -1.76 11.81 -6.27
N ALA A 123 -2.51 12.49 -5.39
CA ALA A 123 -3.94 12.70 -5.57
C ALA A 123 -4.26 13.42 -6.89
N LEU A 124 -3.46 14.42 -7.27
CA LEU A 124 -3.60 15.12 -8.54
C LEU A 124 -3.37 14.19 -9.73
N LEU A 125 -2.33 13.37 -9.70
CA LEU A 125 -2.04 12.38 -10.75
C LEU A 125 -3.18 11.38 -10.92
N VAL A 126 -3.75 10.88 -9.81
CA VAL A 126 -4.90 9.98 -9.80
C VAL A 126 -6.12 10.65 -10.41
N ALA A 127 -6.40 11.92 -10.06
CA ALA A 127 -7.54 12.66 -10.61
C ALA A 127 -7.42 12.91 -12.11
N VAL A 128 -6.23 13.31 -12.58
CA VAL A 128 -5.95 13.47 -14.01
C VAL A 128 -6.15 12.16 -14.77
N ARG A 129 -5.70 11.06 -14.19
CA ARG A 129 -5.85 9.73 -14.77
C ARG A 129 -7.31 9.31 -14.84
N ALA A 130 -8.08 9.55 -13.78
CA ALA A 130 -9.52 9.28 -13.74
C ALA A 130 -10.28 10.10 -14.81
N MET A 131 -9.97 11.39 -14.99
CA MET A 131 -10.56 12.21 -16.04
C MET A 131 -10.26 11.69 -17.44
N LYS A 132 -9.01 11.28 -17.69
CA LYS A 132 -8.63 10.68 -18.99
C LYS A 132 -9.39 9.38 -19.26
N GLN A 133 -9.61 8.52 -18.25
CA GLN A 133 -10.39 7.29 -18.37
C GLN A 133 -11.87 7.57 -18.71
N LEU A 134 -12.42 8.66 -18.17
CA LEU A 134 -13.79 9.11 -18.47
C LEU A 134 -13.91 9.84 -19.82
N GLY A 135 -12.80 9.97 -20.57
CA GLY A 135 -12.77 10.73 -21.83
C GLY A 135 -12.96 12.23 -21.64
N ARG A 136 -12.63 12.76 -20.46
CA ARG A 136 -12.81 14.15 -20.06
C ARG A 136 -11.50 14.92 -20.10
N PRO A 137 -11.54 16.24 -20.32
CA PRO A 137 -10.36 17.06 -20.32
C PRO A 137 -9.75 17.16 -18.92
N THR A 138 -8.41 17.26 -18.87
CA THR A 138 -7.68 17.42 -17.59
C THR A 138 -7.97 18.75 -16.91
N SER A 139 -8.42 19.77 -17.68
CA SER A 139 -8.88 21.06 -17.14
C SER A 139 -10.12 20.96 -16.26
N ASP A 140 -10.85 19.82 -16.29
CA ASP A 140 -11.91 19.54 -15.33
C ASP A 140 -11.40 19.21 -13.92
N VAL A 141 -10.08 19.07 -13.75
CA VAL A 141 -9.42 19.02 -12.44
C VAL A 141 -9.00 20.43 -12.06
N LEU A 142 -9.52 20.92 -10.92
CA LEU A 142 -9.16 22.20 -10.33
C LEU A 142 -8.21 21.98 -9.15
N ALA A 143 -6.96 22.32 -9.32
CA ALA A 143 -5.96 22.32 -8.26
C ALA A 143 -5.98 23.68 -7.55
N VAL A 144 -6.17 23.67 -6.24
CA VAL A 144 -6.23 24.88 -5.41
C VAL A 144 -5.07 24.87 -4.44
N THR A 145 -4.23 25.87 -4.49
CA THR A 145 -3.23 26.12 -3.45
C THR A 145 -3.70 27.22 -2.48
N MET A 146 -3.46 27.00 -1.21
CA MET A 146 -3.87 27.90 -0.14
C MET A 146 -2.64 28.29 0.70
N PRO A 147 -1.78 29.20 0.20
CA PRO A 147 -0.59 29.62 0.94
C PRO A 147 -0.97 30.27 2.26
N CYS A 148 -0.25 29.88 3.31
CA CYS A 148 -0.33 30.45 4.66
C CYS A 148 1.08 30.61 5.23
N PHE A 149 1.19 31.11 6.45
CA PHE A 149 2.46 31.23 7.18
C PHE A 149 3.20 29.88 7.22
N GLY A 150 4.36 29.78 6.54
CA GLY A 150 5.18 28.58 6.48
C GLY A 150 5.17 27.84 5.13
N THR A 151 4.38 28.26 4.16
CA THR A 151 4.47 27.73 2.79
C THR A 151 5.78 28.21 2.15
N THR A 152 6.66 27.27 1.78
CA THR A 152 7.93 27.63 1.15
C THR A 152 7.73 27.95 -0.33
N HIS A 153 8.53 28.89 -0.87
CA HIS A 153 8.53 29.17 -2.31
C HIS A 153 8.76 27.91 -3.17
N ARG A 154 9.53 26.95 -2.68
CA ARG A 154 9.84 25.71 -3.39
C ARG A 154 8.60 24.80 -3.54
N THR A 155 7.81 24.63 -2.51
CA THR A 155 6.61 23.76 -2.57
C THR A 155 5.53 24.37 -3.46
N ARG A 156 5.38 25.69 -3.42
CA ARG A 156 4.48 26.42 -4.33
C ARG A 156 4.89 26.26 -5.79
N SER A 157 6.17 26.49 -6.10
CA SER A 157 6.71 26.34 -7.44
C SER A 157 6.53 24.91 -7.99
N ASN A 158 6.71 23.87 -7.15
CA ASN A 158 6.49 22.49 -7.56
C ASN A 158 5.01 22.21 -7.90
N ALA A 159 4.07 22.79 -7.14
CA ALA A 159 2.65 22.63 -7.42
C ALA A 159 2.26 23.28 -8.76
N GLU A 160 2.73 24.51 -9.02
CA GLU A 160 2.50 25.22 -10.29
C GLU A 160 3.05 24.44 -11.47
N ILE A 161 4.32 24.02 -11.42
CA ILE A 161 4.97 23.26 -12.49
C ILE A 161 4.19 21.97 -12.79
N LEU A 162 3.78 21.24 -11.76
CA LEU A 162 3.04 20.01 -11.94
C LEU A 162 1.66 20.26 -12.56
N CYS A 163 0.97 21.33 -12.17
CA CYS A 163 -0.32 21.68 -12.74
C CYS A 163 -0.21 22.07 -14.22
N ASP A 164 0.82 22.82 -14.59
CA ASP A 164 1.09 23.22 -15.96
C ASP A 164 1.40 22.00 -16.85
N GLU A 165 2.29 21.12 -16.39
CA GLU A 165 2.66 19.88 -17.09
C GLU A 165 1.47 18.93 -17.31
N LEU A 166 0.53 18.91 -16.38
CA LEU A 166 -0.67 18.08 -16.45
C LEU A 166 -1.84 18.76 -17.16
N ALA A 167 -1.68 20.04 -17.52
CA ALA A 167 -2.72 20.88 -18.14
C ALA A 167 -4.04 20.86 -17.32
N VAL A 168 -3.93 21.01 -16.00
CA VAL A 168 -5.07 21.14 -15.09
C VAL A 168 -5.36 22.61 -14.79
N SER A 169 -6.59 22.90 -14.37
CA SER A 169 -6.93 24.25 -13.89
C SER A 169 -6.26 24.50 -12.54
N PHE A 170 -5.57 25.63 -12.40
CA PHE A 170 -4.88 25.99 -11.16
C PHE A 170 -5.40 27.33 -10.61
N THR A 171 -5.60 27.39 -9.30
CA THR A 171 -6.03 28.60 -8.61
C THR A 171 -5.33 28.72 -7.28
N GLU A 172 -4.94 29.94 -6.92
CA GLU A 172 -4.41 30.29 -5.59
C GLU A 172 -5.45 31.06 -4.81
N ILE A 173 -5.65 30.67 -3.55
CA ILE A 173 -6.51 31.34 -2.59
C ILE A 173 -5.66 31.72 -1.38
N ASP A 174 -5.35 33.01 -1.21
CA ASP A 174 -4.62 33.49 -0.03
C ASP A 174 -5.52 33.43 1.21
N ILE A 175 -5.14 32.59 2.17
CA ILE A 175 -5.86 32.42 3.43
C ILE A 175 -5.16 33.12 4.62
N ALA A 176 -4.08 33.87 4.40
CA ALA A 176 -3.28 34.46 5.47
C ALA A 176 -4.12 35.40 6.37
N ASN A 177 -5.09 36.11 5.80
CA ASN A 177 -5.98 37.01 6.53
C ASN A 177 -7.13 36.29 7.27
N THR A 178 -7.32 35.00 7.05
CA THR A 178 -8.44 34.25 7.65
C THR A 178 -8.01 33.42 8.86
N VAL A 179 -6.69 33.31 9.08
CA VAL A 179 -6.07 32.45 10.11
C VAL A 179 -5.56 33.29 11.29
N HIS A 180 -5.96 34.55 11.42
CA HIS A 180 -5.69 35.43 12.57
C HIS A 180 -6.73 35.32 13.67
#